data_6ed3d41e124353bdf04fe7dd4b885d11
#
_entry.id   6ed3d41e124353bdf04fe7dd4b885d11
#
_cell.length_a   1.000
_cell.length_b   1.000
_cell.length_c   1.000
_cell.angle_alpha   90.00
_cell.angle_beta   90.00
_cell.angle_gamma   90.00
#
_symmetry.space_group_name_H-M   'P 1'
#
loop_
_entity.id
_entity.type
_entity.pdbx_description
1 polymer ?
#
loop_
_entity_poly.entity_id
_entity_poly.type
_entity_poly.pdbx_seq_one_letter_code
_entity_poly.pdbx_strand_id
1 'polypeptide(L)'
;EFRRVLFRSPNDPNWEGRDRFILSGGHASLTQYVQLYFSGYGLTLDDLKNFRGGADTRTPGHPEYGLTPGIEMTTGPLGQGFASAIGFAYGQRFQRGLLDPEAPAGESPFDHNIWVICGEGDIEEGISGEAASLAANQQLGNLTVIFDANRIQIEGDTNLVLAEDVLKRFQAYGWYTDEFSFIQPDGSYKEDVEGLADTIAKAREAAPNQPKLIKVDTLIAWPTPGKTNDPSSHGSKLGAEAVAGLKELLGYDPEESFHVDEEALAHARKVAERGLEAHKEWDEKYNAWRKAN
;
A
#
# COMPACT_ATOMS: atom_id res chain seq x y z
N GLU A 1 4.09 -0.43 9.59
CA GLU A 1 3.61 -1.80 9.84
C GLU A 1 3.54 -2.69 8.59
N PHE A 2 3.22 -2.17 7.42
CA PHE A 2 3.45 -2.93 6.17
C PHE A 2 4.84 -3.56 6.11
N ARG A 3 5.83 -2.96 6.78
CA ARG A 3 7.19 -3.51 6.88
C ARG A 3 7.30 -4.84 7.63
N ARG A 4 6.30 -5.22 8.45
CA ARG A 4 6.30 -6.50 9.19
C ARG A 4 5.62 -7.63 8.42
N VAL A 5 4.72 -7.29 7.51
CA VAL A 5 3.89 -8.25 6.77
C VAL A 5 4.22 -8.36 5.29
N LEU A 6 5.03 -7.43 4.78
CA LEU A 6 5.43 -7.34 3.38
C LEU A 6 6.89 -7.78 3.21
N PHE A 7 7.11 -8.86 2.48
CA PHE A 7 8.46 -9.39 2.20
C PHE A 7 9.03 -8.74 0.94
N ARG A 8 9.96 -7.80 1.13
CA ARG A 8 10.63 -7.07 0.06
C ARG A 8 12.11 -6.90 0.37
N SER A 9 12.94 -6.87 -0.67
CA SER A 9 14.39 -6.67 -0.55
C SER A 9 14.82 -5.42 -1.30
N PRO A 10 15.22 -4.33 -0.60
CA PRO A 10 15.77 -3.15 -1.25
C PRO A 10 17.06 -3.42 -2.03
N ASN A 11 17.83 -4.43 -1.62
CA ASN A 11 19.07 -4.82 -2.28
C ASN A 11 18.84 -5.60 -3.58
N ASP A 12 17.67 -6.20 -3.73
CA ASP A 12 17.19 -6.82 -4.96
C ASP A 12 15.69 -6.49 -5.16
N PRO A 13 15.39 -5.33 -5.73
CA PRO A 13 14.02 -4.88 -5.93
C PRO A 13 13.23 -5.74 -6.94
N ASN A 14 13.92 -6.57 -7.71
CA ASN A 14 13.33 -7.46 -8.71
C ASN A 14 13.26 -8.93 -8.27
N TRP A 15 13.64 -9.23 -7.04
CA TRP A 15 13.55 -10.58 -6.49
C TRP A 15 12.18 -11.22 -6.73
N GLU A 16 12.17 -12.41 -7.33
CA GLU A 16 10.92 -13.10 -7.70
C GLU A 16 10.04 -13.46 -6.50
N GLY A 17 10.62 -13.86 -5.39
CA GLY A 17 9.90 -14.22 -4.17
C GLY A 17 9.36 -13.04 -3.35
N ARG A 18 9.61 -11.79 -3.79
CA ARG A 18 9.09 -10.61 -3.08
C ARG A 18 7.57 -10.52 -3.16
N ASP A 19 6.95 -9.98 -2.14
CA ASP A 19 5.57 -9.51 -2.23
C ASP A 19 5.46 -8.32 -3.20
N ARG A 20 4.30 -8.13 -3.81
CA ARG A 20 4.00 -7.00 -4.68
C ARG A 20 3.16 -5.99 -3.93
N PHE A 21 3.55 -4.73 -4.01
CA PHE A 21 2.78 -3.62 -3.43
C PHE A 21 2.35 -2.64 -4.52
N ILE A 22 1.06 -2.34 -4.57
CA ILE A 22 0.45 -1.45 -5.55
C ILE A 22 -0.29 -0.34 -4.81
N LEU A 23 0.09 0.90 -5.11
CA LEU A 23 -0.65 2.08 -4.71
C LEU A 23 -1.63 2.42 -5.84
N SER A 24 -2.90 2.05 -5.69
CA SER A 24 -3.93 2.26 -6.71
C SER A 24 -4.27 3.73 -6.89
N GLY A 25 -4.47 4.45 -5.80
CA GLY A 25 -4.62 5.90 -5.81
C GLY A 25 -3.28 6.60 -6.08
N GLY A 26 -2.81 6.57 -7.33
CA GLY A 26 -1.47 7.01 -7.73
C GLY A 26 -1.15 8.47 -7.40
N HIS A 27 -2.15 9.33 -7.21
CA HIS A 27 -1.97 10.72 -6.80
C HIS A 27 -1.37 10.87 -5.37
N ALA A 28 -1.46 9.82 -4.54
CA ALA A 28 -0.79 9.75 -3.23
C ALA A 28 0.67 9.26 -3.30
N SER A 29 1.30 9.32 -4.47
CA SER A 29 2.64 8.79 -4.79
C SER A 29 3.73 9.21 -3.80
N LEU A 30 3.67 10.42 -3.24
CA LEU A 30 4.66 10.92 -2.30
C LEU A 30 4.78 10.00 -1.07
N THR A 31 3.68 9.46 -0.57
CA THR A 31 3.69 8.49 0.53
C THR A 31 4.53 7.26 0.18
N GLN A 32 4.38 6.74 -1.03
CA GLN A 32 5.16 5.59 -1.49
C GLN A 32 6.64 5.94 -1.68
N TYR A 33 6.97 7.10 -2.27
CA TYR A 33 8.36 7.53 -2.44
C TYR A 33 9.09 7.75 -1.12
N VAL A 34 8.44 8.37 -0.15
CA VAL A 34 8.97 8.51 1.20
C VAL A 34 9.28 7.14 1.82
N GLN A 35 8.38 6.18 1.70
CA GLN A 35 8.61 4.81 2.19
C GLN A 35 9.75 4.10 1.44
N LEU A 36 9.88 4.28 0.14
CA LEU A 36 10.98 3.72 -0.65
C LEU A 36 12.33 4.36 -0.26
N TYR A 37 12.37 5.68 -0.03
CA TYR A 37 13.54 6.37 0.49
C TYR A 37 13.97 5.82 1.85
N PHE A 38 13.05 5.79 2.81
CA PHE A 38 13.33 5.27 4.16
C PHE A 38 13.73 3.80 4.16
N SER A 39 13.18 3.01 3.24
CA SER A 39 13.48 1.58 3.12
C SER A 39 14.77 1.26 2.36
N GLY A 40 15.39 2.24 1.70
CA GLY A 40 16.68 2.03 1.03
C GLY A 40 16.59 1.56 -0.42
N TYR A 41 15.51 1.85 -1.13
CA TYR A 41 15.34 1.50 -2.55
C TYR A 41 16.11 2.39 -3.54
N GLY A 42 17.15 3.09 -3.06
CA GLY A 42 18.04 3.88 -3.92
C GLY A 42 17.49 5.26 -4.31
N LEU A 43 16.38 5.70 -3.71
CA LEU A 43 15.99 7.10 -3.74
C LEU A 43 16.86 7.91 -2.79
N THR A 44 17.21 9.12 -3.19
CA THR A 44 17.96 10.10 -2.39
C THR A 44 17.01 11.18 -1.85
N LEU A 45 17.49 11.98 -0.92
CA LEU A 45 16.73 13.13 -0.44
C LEU A 45 16.54 14.17 -1.55
N ASP A 46 17.48 14.28 -2.48
CA ASP A 46 17.35 15.19 -3.63
C ASP A 46 16.30 14.70 -4.64
N ASP A 47 16.12 13.38 -4.78
CA ASP A 47 14.98 12.85 -5.54
C ASP A 47 13.64 13.27 -4.92
N LEU A 48 13.52 13.26 -3.58
CA LEU A 48 12.31 13.73 -2.88
C LEU A 48 12.10 15.24 -3.02
N LYS A 49 13.18 16.04 -2.95
CA LYS A 49 13.14 17.50 -3.20
C LYS A 49 12.67 17.81 -4.63
N ASN A 50 12.99 16.93 -5.58
CA ASN A 50 12.60 17.03 -6.98
C ASN A 50 11.25 16.38 -7.29
N PHE A 51 10.40 16.14 -6.28
CA PHE A 51 9.05 15.60 -6.48
C PHE A 51 8.25 16.46 -7.46
N ARG A 52 7.71 15.82 -8.51
CA ARG A 52 7.04 16.50 -9.64
C ARG A 52 7.93 17.47 -10.41
N GLY A 53 9.25 17.32 -10.35
CA GLY A 53 10.24 18.25 -10.93
C GLY A 53 10.41 18.19 -12.45
N GLY A 54 9.50 17.55 -13.18
CA GLY A 54 9.53 17.45 -14.63
C GLY A 54 10.10 16.14 -15.17
N ALA A 55 10.60 16.13 -16.41
CA ALA A 55 10.94 14.91 -17.15
C ALA A 55 12.09 14.09 -16.52
N ASP A 56 12.97 14.73 -15.78
CA ASP A 56 14.16 14.08 -15.19
C ASP A 56 13.94 13.63 -13.74
N THR A 57 12.73 13.81 -13.20
CA THR A 57 12.44 13.40 -11.82
C THR A 57 12.29 11.89 -11.71
N ARG A 58 12.86 11.32 -10.64
CA ARG A 58 12.61 9.92 -10.25
C ARG A 58 11.39 9.76 -9.35
N THR A 59 10.72 10.87 -9.01
CA THR A 59 9.55 10.94 -8.15
C THR A 59 8.43 11.74 -8.82
N PRO A 60 7.86 11.24 -9.94
CA PRO A 60 6.79 11.90 -10.66
C PRO A 60 5.49 11.98 -9.84
N GLY A 61 4.51 12.74 -10.32
CA GLY A 61 3.24 12.93 -9.62
C GLY A 61 2.42 11.66 -9.41
N HIS A 62 2.62 10.66 -10.26
CA HIS A 62 2.07 9.30 -10.14
C HIS A 62 3.19 8.28 -10.26
N PRO A 63 3.11 7.12 -9.57
CA PRO A 63 4.14 6.09 -9.68
C PRO A 63 4.27 5.56 -11.10
N GLU A 64 5.52 5.39 -11.56
CA GLU A 64 5.79 4.82 -12.87
C GLU A 64 6.71 3.60 -12.76
N TYR A 65 6.25 2.47 -13.28
CA TYR A 65 7.03 1.24 -13.38
C TYR A 65 8.25 1.44 -14.25
N GLY A 66 9.39 0.98 -13.77
CA GLY A 66 10.67 1.08 -14.47
C GLY A 66 11.42 2.40 -14.24
N LEU A 67 10.76 3.45 -13.73
CA LEU A 67 11.39 4.73 -13.41
C LEU A 67 11.93 4.75 -11.98
N THR A 68 11.10 4.37 -11.02
CA THR A 68 11.46 4.35 -9.60
C THR A 68 11.62 2.91 -9.13
N PRO A 69 12.78 2.50 -8.58
CA PRO A 69 12.95 1.15 -8.04
C PRO A 69 11.93 0.83 -6.95
N GLY A 70 11.34 -0.36 -7.03
CA GLY A 70 10.32 -0.80 -6.06
C GLY A 70 8.88 -0.41 -6.42
N ILE A 71 8.65 0.30 -7.51
CA ILE A 71 7.33 0.50 -8.09
C ILE A 71 6.98 -0.70 -8.97
N GLU A 72 5.89 -1.38 -8.63
CA GLU A 72 5.45 -2.60 -9.32
C GLU A 72 4.56 -2.32 -10.53
N MET A 73 3.91 -1.16 -10.55
CA MET A 73 2.95 -0.79 -11.59
C MET A 73 2.84 0.72 -11.72
N THR A 74 2.68 1.20 -12.95
CA THR A 74 2.27 2.57 -13.24
C THR A 74 0.80 2.73 -12.87
N THR A 75 0.49 3.71 -12.01
CA THR A 75 -0.86 4.06 -11.61
C THR A 75 -1.13 5.56 -11.82
N GLY A 76 -2.38 5.96 -11.73
CA GLY A 76 -2.85 7.33 -11.98
C GLY A 76 -4.33 7.32 -12.30
N PRO A 77 -4.78 6.66 -13.39
CA PRO A 77 -6.20 6.42 -13.62
C PRO A 77 -6.76 5.53 -12.50
N LEU A 78 -7.80 6.01 -11.82
CA LEU A 78 -8.40 5.33 -10.67
C LEU A 78 -8.97 3.95 -11.05
N GLY A 79 -8.98 3.03 -10.11
CA GLY A 79 -9.44 1.65 -10.29
C GLY A 79 -8.46 0.73 -11.05
N GLN A 80 -7.57 1.28 -11.88
CA GLN A 80 -6.64 0.45 -12.67
C GLN A 80 -5.59 -0.26 -11.81
N GLY A 81 -5.06 0.41 -10.78
CA GLY A 81 -4.13 -0.21 -9.84
C GLY A 81 -4.78 -1.36 -9.08
N PHE A 82 -6.00 -1.15 -8.58
CA PHE A 82 -6.80 -2.18 -7.93
C PHE A 82 -7.04 -3.38 -8.85
N ALA A 83 -7.55 -3.15 -10.07
CA ALA A 83 -7.84 -4.21 -11.02
C ALA A 83 -6.58 -4.98 -11.47
N SER A 84 -5.48 -4.26 -11.70
CA SER A 84 -4.20 -4.90 -12.06
C SER A 84 -3.62 -5.74 -10.93
N ALA A 85 -3.80 -5.32 -9.67
CA ALA A 85 -3.37 -6.12 -8.52
C ALA A 85 -4.07 -7.48 -8.48
N ILE A 86 -5.33 -7.54 -8.91
CA ILE A 86 -6.06 -8.81 -9.06
C ILE A 86 -5.41 -9.66 -10.16
N GLY A 87 -4.97 -9.04 -11.26
CA GLY A 87 -4.18 -9.69 -12.29
C GLY A 87 -2.85 -10.25 -11.77
N PHE A 88 -2.14 -9.49 -10.93
CA PHE A 88 -0.91 -9.98 -10.26
C PHE A 88 -1.21 -11.17 -9.34
N ALA A 89 -2.27 -11.12 -8.56
CA ALA A 89 -2.65 -12.21 -7.66
C ALA A 89 -3.05 -13.49 -8.43
N TYR A 90 -3.77 -13.31 -9.53
CA TYR A 90 -4.12 -14.41 -10.43
C TYR A 90 -2.89 -14.99 -11.14
N GLY A 91 -1.97 -14.12 -11.60
CA GLY A 91 -0.72 -14.53 -12.25
C GLY A 91 0.18 -15.34 -11.32
N GLN A 92 0.31 -14.91 -10.04
CA GLN A 92 1.04 -15.68 -9.04
C GLN A 92 0.44 -17.08 -8.85
N ARG A 93 -0.88 -17.15 -8.68
CA ARG A 93 -1.58 -18.43 -8.52
C ARG A 93 -1.43 -19.33 -9.74
N PHE A 94 -1.49 -18.76 -10.96
CA PHE A 94 -1.26 -19.49 -12.20
C PHE A 94 0.17 -20.04 -12.27
N GLN A 95 1.17 -19.20 -11.98
CA GLN A 95 2.57 -19.60 -11.98
C GLN A 95 2.83 -20.74 -10.99
N ARG A 96 2.32 -20.59 -9.76
CA ARG A 96 2.43 -21.61 -8.73
C ARG A 96 1.75 -22.92 -9.12
N GLY A 97 0.54 -22.83 -9.66
CA GLY A 97 -0.21 -24.01 -10.14
C GLY A 97 0.45 -24.73 -11.31
N LEU A 98 1.21 -24.00 -12.15
CA LEU A 98 1.94 -24.57 -13.27
C LEU A 98 3.28 -25.20 -12.84
N LEU A 99 4.01 -24.56 -11.93
CA LEU A 99 5.39 -24.89 -11.63
C LEU A 99 5.54 -25.76 -10.37
N ASP A 100 4.63 -25.63 -9.40
CA ASP A 100 4.75 -26.32 -8.11
C ASP A 100 3.38 -26.59 -7.47
N PRO A 101 2.47 -27.33 -8.18
CA PRO A 101 1.08 -27.49 -7.76
C PRO A 101 0.91 -28.29 -6.45
N GLU A 102 1.83 -29.19 -6.14
CA GLU A 102 1.72 -30.11 -5.01
C GLU A 102 2.31 -29.57 -3.70
N ALA A 103 3.05 -28.45 -3.75
CA ALA A 103 3.64 -27.88 -2.55
C ALA A 103 2.56 -27.43 -1.55
N PRO A 104 2.74 -27.64 -0.24
CA PRO A 104 1.86 -27.05 0.76
C PRO A 104 1.85 -25.52 0.69
N ALA A 105 0.76 -24.89 1.15
CA ALA A 105 0.65 -23.44 1.18
C ALA A 105 1.78 -22.79 2.00
N GLY A 106 2.46 -21.81 1.43
CA GLY A 106 3.60 -21.11 2.03
C GLY A 106 4.96 -21.83 1.90
N GLU A 107 5.01 -23.02 1.30
CA GLU A 107 6.25 -23.77 1.11
C GLU A 107 6.83 -23.65 -0.31
N SER A 108 6.01 -23.25 -1.29
CA SER A 108 6.47 -23.06 -2.65
C SER A 108 7.31 -21.76 -2.79
N PRO A 109 8.40 -21.79 -3.57
CA PRO A 109 9.13 -20.56 -3.89
C PRO A 109 8.31 -19.57 -4.75
N PHE A 110 7.18 -20.01 -5.29
CA PHE A 110 6.26 -19.18 -6.09
C PHE A 110 5.13 -18.58 -5.23
N ASP A 111 5.10 -18.83 -3.92
CA ASP A 111 4.15 -18.20 -3.01
C ASP A 111 4.62 -16.78 -2.66
N HIS A 112 3.85 -15.78 -3.07
CA HIS A 112 4.00 -14.39 -2.64
C HIS A 112 2.65 -13.69 -2.57
N ASN A 113 2.60 -12.59 -1.82
CA ASN A 113 1.37 -11.85 -1.59
C ASN A 113 1.31 -10.58 -2.44
N ILE A 114 0.09 -10.14 -2.70
CA ILE A 114 -0.22 -8.89 -3.37
C ILE A 114 -0.92 -7.96 -2.38
N TRP A 115 -0.38 -6.77 -2.24
CA TRP A 115 -0.83 -5.73 -1.32
C TRP A 115 -1.27 -4.50 -2.10
N VAL A 116 -2.42 -3.96 -1.74
CA VAL A 116 -2.98 -2.77 -2.40
C VAL A 116 -3.38 -1.75 -1.36
N ILE A 117 -3.11 -0.48 -1.64
CA ILE A 117 -3.81 0.64 -1.01
C ILE A 117 -4.65 1.30 -2.08
N CYS A 118 -5.94 1.48 -1.82
CA CYS A 118 -6.89 2.18 -2.68
C CYS A 118 -7.75 3.15 -1.86
N GLY A 119 -8.27 4.16 -2.52
CA GLY A 119 -9.22 5.11 -1.94
C GLY A 119 -10.64 4.90 -2.46
N GLU A 120 -11.56 5.79 -2.06
CA GLU A 120 -12.96 5.77 -2.48
C GLU A 120 -13.10 5.82 -4.00
N GLY A 121 -12.38 6.75 -4.66
CA GLY A 121 -12.45 6.89 -6.12
C GLY A 121 -12.02 5.63 -6.88
N ASP A 122 -11.07 4.85 -6.36
CA ASP A 122 -10.72 3.55 -6.95
C ASP A 122 -11.91 2.57 -6.87
N ILE A 123 -12.62 2.57 -5.74
CA ILE A 123 -13.75 1.67 -5.48
C ILE A 123 -14.99 2.04 -6.28
N GLU A 124 -15.15 3.30 -6.64
CA GLU A 124 -16.26 3.82 -7.45
C GLU A 124 -16.12 3.45 -8.93
N GLU A 125 -14.91 3.20 -9.42
CA GLU A 125 -14.69 2.82 -10.81
C GLU A 125 -15.34 1.46 -11.16
N GLY A 126 -16.01 1.39 -12.31
CA GLY A 126 -16.73 0.19 -12.78
C GLY A 126 -15.82 -1.04 -12.84
N ILE A 127 -14.57 -0.87 -13.31
CA ILE A 127 -13.60 -1.95 -13.40
C ILE A 127 -13.31 -2.59 -12.05
N SER A 128 -13.39 -1.83 -10.95
CA SER A 128 -13.13 -2.35 -9.60
C SER A 128 -14.18 -3.38 -9.18
N GLY A 129 -15.44 -3.16 -9.54
CA GLY A 129 -16.50 -4.13 -9.28
C GLY A 129 -16.31 -5.43 -10.07
N GLU A 130 -15.99 -5.34 -11.36
CA GLU A 130 -15.73 -6.50 -12.22
C GLU A 130 -14.52 -7.31 -11.73
N ALA A 131 -13.42 -6.60 -11.42
CA ALA A 131 -12.20 -7.22 -10.94
C ALA A 131 -12.39 -7.86 -9.54
N ALA A 132 -13.14 -7.22 -8.64
CA ALA A 132 -13.46 -7.76 -7.33
C ALA A 132 -14.27 -9.07 -7.42
N SER A 133 -15.25 -9.11 -8.31
CA SER A 133 -16.03 -10.34 -8.58
C SER A 133 -15.14 -11.47 -9.08
N LEU A 134 -14.20 -11.18 -10.01
CA LEU A 134 -13.22 -12.15 -10.49
C LEU A 134 -12.32 -12.67 -9.37
N ALA A 135 -11.80 -11.77 -8.53
CA ALA A 135 -10.91 -12.14 -7.42
C ALA A 135 -11.56 -13.13 -6.45
N ALA A 136 -12.82 -12.89 -6.10
CA ALA A 136 -13.59 -13.77 -5.23
C ALA A 136 -13.86 -15.12 -5.89
N ASN A 137 -14.33 -15.11 -7.14
CA ASN A 137 -14.60 -16.33 -7.91
C ASN A 137 -13.34 -17.21 -8.04
N GLN A 138 -12.19 -16.57 -8.19
CA GLN A 138 -10.89 -17.26 -8.27
C GLN A 138 -10.28 -17.56 -6.90
N GLN A 139 -10.93 -17.18 -5.80
CA GLN A 139 -10.43 -17.41 -4.42
C GLN A 139 -8.98 -16.93 -4.24
N LEU A 140 -8.67 -15.70 -4.62
CA LEU A 140 -7.32 -15.15 -4.59
C LEU A 140 -6.91 -14.79 -3.15
N GLY A 141 -6.63 -15.80 -2.34
CA GLY A 141 -6.26 -15.65 -0.94
C GLY A 141 -4.91 -14.96 -0.68
N ASN A 142 -4.10 -14.78 -1.72
CA ASN A 142 -2.84 -14.03 -1.68
C ASN A 142 -3.03 -12.51 -1.84
N LEU A 143 -4.26 -12.02 -2.02
CA LEU A 143 -4.59 -10.61 -2.20
C LEU A 143 -5.13 -9.99 -0.92
N THR A 144 -4.50 -8.88 -0.49
CA THR A 144 -4.97 -8.05 0.63
C THR A 144 -5.05 -6.59 0.18
N VAL A 145 -6.22 -6.01 0.31
CA VAL A 145 -6.51 -4.62 -0.05
C VAL A 145 -6.80 -3.83 1.23
N ILE A 146 -6.10 -2.72 1.39
CA ILE A 146 -6.36 -1.71 2.41
C ILE A 146 -7.12 -0.59 1.73
N PHE A 147 -8.35 -0.39 2.15
CA PHE A 147 -9.22 0.66 1.66
C PHE A 147 -9.13 1.86 2.60
N ASP A 148 -8.46 2.93 2.17
CA ASP A 148 -8.36 4.20 2.89
C ASP A 148 -9.68 4.96 2.75
N ALA A 149 -10.49 4.88 3.79
CA ALA A 149 -11.81 5.49 3.87
C ALA A 149 -11.72 6.84 4.60
N ASN A 150 -11.16 7.85 3.94
CA ASN A 150 -11.03 9.19 4.51
C ASN A 150 -12.24 10.11 4.21
N ARG A 151 -13.16 9.64 3.37
CA ARG A 151 -14.43 10.30 3.01
C ARG A 151 -14.29 11.61 2.22
N ILE A 152 -13.10 11.87 1.66
CA ILE A 152 -12.84 13.09 0.90
C ILE A 152 -12.39 12.75 -0.53
N GLN A 153 -12.99 13.41 -1.49
CA GLN A 153 -12.60 13.44 -2.89
C GLN A 153 -12.30 14.88 -3.33
N ILE A 154 -11.88 15.09 -4.58
CA ILE A 154 -11.57 16.43 -5.13
C ILE A 154 -12.73 17.40 -4.92
N GLU A 155 -13.95 16.98 -5.18
CA GLU A 155 -15.16 17.81 -5.15
C GLU A 155 -15.80 17.93 -3.74
N GLY A 156 -15.27 17.21 -2.73
CA GLY A 156 -15.78 17.26 -1.38
C GLY A 156 -15.98 15.91 -0.72
N ASP A 157 -17.02 15.80 0.09
CA ASP A 157 -17.37 14.56 0.80
C ASP A 157 -17.84 13.47 -0.17
N THR A 158 -17.34 12.25 0.02
CA THR A 158 -17.71 11.08 -0.81
C THR A 158 -19.19 10.72 -0.78
N ASN A 159 -19.92 11.11 0.27
CA ASN A 159 -21.37 10.91 0.34
C ASN A 159 -22.16 11.59 -0.80
N LEU A 160 -21.53 12.51 -1.54
CA LEU A 160 -22.14 13.12 -2.73
C LEU A 160 -22.36 12.10 -3.86
N VAL A 161 -21.55 11.04 -3.92
CA VAL A 161 -21.53 10.07 -5.02
C VAL A 161 -21.55 8.62 -4.55
N LEU A 162 -20.98 8.30 -3.39
CA LEU A 162 -20.88 6.95 -2.82
C LEU A 162 -21.86 6.77 -1.66
N ALA A 163 -23.07 6.27 -1.96
CA ALA A 163 -24.13 6.07 -0.96
C ALA A 163 -24.20 4.62 -0.44
N GLU A 164 -23.37 3.72 -0.94
CA GLU A 164 -23.41 2.30 -0.62
C GLU A 164 -22.52 1.93 0.57
N ASP A 165 -22.78 0.77 1.16
CA ASP A 165 -21.92 0.12 2.11
C ASP A 165 -20.88 -0.74 1.36
N VAL A 166 -19.67 -0.21 1.22
CA VAL A 166 -18.59 -0.87 0.48
C VAL A 166 -18.28 -2.26 1.05
N LEU A 167 -18.27 -2.43 2.39
CA LEU A 167 -17.99 -3.73 2.99
C LEU A 167 -19.04 -4.77 2.59
N LYS A 168 -20.33 -4.40 2.63
CA LYS A 168 -21.42 -5.31 2.20
C LYS A 168 -21.33 -5.64 0.72
N ARG A 169 -20.96 -4.67 -0.13
CA ARG A 169 -20.73 -4.94 -1.55
C ARG A 169 -19.65 -6.01 -1.75
N PHE A 170 -18.51 -5.86 -1.09
CA PHE A 170 -17.40 -6.81 -1.20
C PHE A 170 -17.73 -8.17 -0.57
N GLN A 171 -18.49 -8.20 0.54
CA GLN A 171 -19.03 -9.43 1.11
C GLN A 171 -19.94 -10.16 0.10
N ALA A 172 -20.76 -9.43 -0.64
CA ALA A 172 -21.63 -10.00 -1.67
C ALA A 172 -20.84 -10.59 -2.85
N TYR A 173 -19.65 -10.07 -3.15
CA TYR A 173 -18.73 -10.70 -4.11
C TYR A 173 -18.07 -11.98 -3.56
N GLY A 174 -18.00 -12.17 -2.26
CA GLY A 174 -17.34 -13.31 -1.61
C GLY A 174 -15.96 -12.99 -1.02
N TRP A 175 -15.67 -11.72 -0.80
CA TRP A 175 -14.46 -11.29 -0.08
C TRP A 175 -14.62 -11.44 1.43
N TYR A 176 -13.52 -11.70 2.11
CA TYR A 176 -13.42 -11.43 3.53
C TYR A 176 -13.27 -9.91 3.74
N THR A 177 -14.05 -9.36 4.66
CA THR A 177 -13.98 -7.94 4.98
C THR A 177 -13.79 -7.73 6.47
N ASP A 178 -13.01 -6.73 6.81
CA ASP A 178 -12.82 -6.26 8.18
C ASP A 178 -12.71 -4.73 8.17
N GLU A 179 -12.80 -4.12 9.33
CA GLU A 179 -12.66 -2.67 9.48
C GLU A 179 -11.76 -2.32 10.66
N PHE A 180 -11.05 -1.23 10.49
CA PHE A 180 -10.21 -0.63 11.52
C PHE A 180 -10.37 0.89 11.49
N SER A 181 -10.33 1.55 12.64
CA SER A 181 -10.49 2.99 12.69
C SER A 181 -9.38 3.63 13.52
N PHE A 182 -8.70 4.62 12.94
CA PHE A 182 -7.87 5.56 13.69
C PHE A 182 -8.71 6.65 14.38
N ILE A 183 -9.98 6.82 13.97
CA ILE A 183 -10.92 7.75 14.59
C ILE A 183 -11.57 7.04 15.78
N GLN A 184 -11.37 7.60 16.97
CA GLN A 184 -11.90 7.04 18.20
C GLN A 184 -13.40 7.41 18.38
N PRO A 185 -14.15 6.72 19.26
CA PRO A 185 -15.57 7.03 19.51
C PRO A 185 -15.84 8.45 20.02
N ASP A 186 -14.85 9.09 20.65
CA ASP A 186 -14.91 10.48 21.10
C ASP A 186 -14.55 11.51 20.02
N GLY A 187 -14.26 11.04 18.78
CA GLY A 187 -13.84 11.85 17.64
C GLY A 187 -12.35 12.20 17.63
N SER A 188 -11.57 11.78 18.62
CA SER A 188 -10.12 11.94 18.59
C SER A 188 -9.49 11.00 17.55
N TYR A 189 -8.27 11.29 17.13
CA TYR A 189 -7.52 10.45 16.19
C TYR A 189 -6.30 9.85 16.88
N LYS A 190 -6.14 8.53 16.72
CA LYS A 190 -5.02 7.80 17.29
C LYS A 190 -4.42 6.88 16.25
N GLU A 191 -3.15 7.10 15.90
CA GLU A 191 -2.38 6.21 15.02
C GLU A 191 -2.02 4.90 15.75
N ASP A 192 -2.96 3.98 15.82
CA ASP A 192 -2.77 2.65 16.40
C ASP A 192 -2.28 1.67 15.32
N VAL A 193 -1.02 1.80 15.01
CA VAL A 193 -0.35 1.03 13.94
C VAL A 193 -0.26 -0.46 14.28
N GLU A 194 -0.08 -0.81 15.55
CA GLU A 194 -0.03 -2.20 16.01
C GLU A 194 -1.43 -2.84 15.91
N GLY A 195 -2.49 -2.13 16.28
CA GLY A 195 -3.86 -2.60 16.12
C GLY A 195 -4.23 -2.86 14.65
N LEU A 196 -3.79 -2.00 13.73
CA LEU A 196 -3.97 -2.23 12.29
C LEU A 196 -3.20 -3.49 11.83
N ALA A 197 -1.96 -3.67 12.28
CA ALA A 197 -1.16 -4.85 11.94
C ALA A 197 -1.82 -6.13 12.42
N ASP A 198 -2.35 -6.14 13.63
CA ASP A 198 -3.09 -7.26 14.22
C ASP A 198 -4.37 -7.57 13.42
N THR A 199 -5.11 -6.54 13.00
CA THR A 199 -6.30 -6.71 12.15
C THR A 199 -5.93 -7.37 10.82
N ILE A 200 -4.86 -6.92 10.17
CA ILE A 200 -4.36 -7.51 8.93
C ILE A 200 -3.96 -8.98 9.15
N ALA A 201 -3.23 -9.28 10.22
CA ALA A 201 -2.78 -10.63 10.53
C ALA A 201 -3.97 -11.57 10.75
N LYS A 202 -4.95 -11.16 11.56
CA LYS A 202 -6.19 -11.92 11.81
C LYS A 202 -6.98 -12.18 10.53
N ALA A 203 -7.13 -11.18 9.66
CA ALA A 203 -7.82 -11.33 8.39
C ALA A 203 -7.16 -12.38 7.48
N ARG A 204 -5.82 -12.42 7.46
CA ARG A 204 -5.06 -13.40 6.67
C ARG A 204 -5.20 -14.82 7.21
N GLU A 205 -5.23 -14.98 8.52
CA GLU A 205 -5.45 -16.25 9.19
C GLU A 205 -6.88 -16.77 8.99
N ALA A 206 -7.88 -15.89 9.17
CA ALA A 206 -9.30 -16.24 9.08
C ALA A 206 -9.74 -16.63 7.67
N ALA A 207 -9.11 -16.06 6.64
CA ALA A 207 -9.56 -16.20 5.26
C ALA A 207 -8.40 -16.54 4.28
N PRO A 208 -7.72 -17.70 4.42
CA PRO A 208 -6.57 -18.04 3.60
C PRO A 208 -6.89 -18.18 2.10
N ASN A 209 -8.13 -18.51 1.76
CA ASN A 209 -8.60 -18.74 0.39
C ASN A 209 -9.56 -17.66 -0.13
N GLN A 210 -9.66 -16.50 0.53
CA GLN A 210 -10.48 -15.40 0.07
C GLN A 210 -9.62 -14.14 -0.08
N PRO A 211 -9.86 -13.29 -1.09
CA PRO A 211 -9.30 -11.96 -1.10
C PRO A 211 -9.85 -11.15 0.09
N LYS A 212 -9.01 -10.25 0.63
CA LYS A 212 -9.33 -9.48 1.83
C LYS A 212 -9.45 -8.00 1.50
N LEU A 213 -10.51 -7.37 1.98
CA LEU A 213 -10.67 -5.92 2.02
C LEU A 213 -10.71 -5.47 3.48
N ILE A 214 -9.74 -4.65 3.88
CA ILE A 214 -9.71 -4.05 5.21
C ILE A 214 -9.96 -2.56 5.03
N LYS A 215 -11.11 -2.10 5.46
CA LYS A 215 -11.46 -0.68 5.49
C LYS A 215 -10.75 -0.03 6.67
N VAL A 216 -10.08 1.09 6.40
CA VAL A 216 -9.40 1.87 7.44
C VAL A 216 -9.97 3.28 7.43
N ASP A 217 -10.69 3.65 8.49
CA ASP A 217 -11.19 5.02 8.67
C ASP A 217 -10.03 5.94 9.06
N THR A 218 -9.77 6.93 8.22
CA THR A 218 -8.70 7.92 8.39
C THR A 218 -9.23 9.35 8.27
N LEU A 219 -8.37 10.33 8.53
CA LEU A 219 -8.64 11.75 8.26
C LEU A 219 -7.56 12.32 7.34
N ILE A 220 -7.99 12.83 6.19
CA ILE A 220 -7.04 13.48 5.27
C ILE A 220 -6.32 14.65 5.95
N ALA A 221 -5.03 14.78 5.68
CA ALA A 221 -4.15 15.83 6.20
C ALA A 221 -4.07 15.94 7.73
N TRP A 222 -4.47 14.92 8.49
CA TRP A 222 -4.25 14.90 9.94
C TRP A 222 -2.74 14.85 10.25
N PRO A 223 -2.23 15.59 11.26
CA PRO A 223 -2.93 16.52 12.15
C PRO A 223 -2.77 18.00 11.77
N THR A 224 -2.72 18.32 10.48
CA THR A 224 -2.42 19.68 9.99
C THR A 224 -3.46 20.70 10.47
N PRO A 225 -3.07 21.75 11.20
CA PRO A 225 -4.00 22.77 11.68
C PRO A 225 -4.79 23.42 10.55
N GLY A 226 -6.12 23.48 10.68
CA GLY A 226 -7.01 24.09 9.69
C GLY A 226 -7.12 23.36 8.34
N LYS A 227 -6.48 22.16 8.21
CA LYS A 227 -6.47 21.37 6.98
C LYS A 227 -6.90 19.92 7.19
N THR A 228 -6.95 19.45 8.45
CA THR A 228 -7.44 18.11 8.76
C THR A 228 -8.91 17.98 8.35
N ASN A 229 -9.22 16.92 7.62
CA ASN A 229 -10.56 16.60 7.10
C ASN A 229 -11.16 17.72 6.20
N ASP A 230 -10.33 18.51 5.55
CA ASP A 230 -10.73 19.56 4.63
C ASP A 230 -10.57 19.06 3.19
N PRO A 231 -11.62 19.13 2.33
CA PRO A 231 -11.55 18.67 0.94
C PRO A 231 -10.44 19.32 0.13
N SER A 232 -10.09 20.60 0.42
CA SER A 232 -8.98 21.29 -0.25
C SER A 232 -7.63 20.60 -0.05
N SER A 233 -7.50 19.76 0.98
CA SER A 233 -6.27 18.99 1.25
C SER A 233 -6.04 17.86 0.26
N HIS A 234 -7.05 17.43 -0.49
CA HIS A 234 -6.93 16.35 -1.47
C HIS A 234 -6.01 16.72 -2.64
N GLY A 235 -6.18 17.88 -3.24
CA GLY A 235 -5.48 18.25 -4.46
C GLY A 235 -4.74 19.59 -4.42
N SER A 236 -4.87 20.37 -3.34
CA SER A 236 -4.26 21.68 -3.21
C SER A 236 -3.05 21.67 -2.29
N LYS A 237 -2.17 22.67 -2.46
CA LYS A 237 -1.07 22.89 -1.51
C LYS A 237 -1.64 23.25 -0.13
N LEU A 238 -1.09 22.68 0.93
CA LEU A 238 -1.48 23.02 2.31
C LEU A 238 -1.22 24.50 2.63
N GLY A 239 -0.17 25.09 2.04
CA GLY A 239 0.26 26.45 2.30
C GLY A 239 1.33 26.55 3.39
N ALA A 240 2.14 27.61 3.34
CA ALA A 240 3.29 27.75 4.24
C ALA A 240 2.90 27.82 5.72
N GLU A 241 1.83 28.55 6.04
CA GLU A 241 1.33 28.69 7.41
C GLU A 241 0.87 27.36 8.01
N ALA A 242 0.09 26.56 7.25
CA ALA A 242 -0.38 25.26 7.70
C ALA A 242 0.78 24.26 7.86
N VAL A 243 1.78 24.31 6.96
CA VAL A 243 2.99 23.48 7.06
C VAL A 243 3.84 23.87 8.27
N ALA A 244 4.03 25.17 8.54
CA ALA A 244 4.73 25.64 9.73
C ALA A 244 4.04 25.19 11.02
N GLY A 245 2.71 25.39 11.11
CA GLY A 245 1.92 24.95 12.25
C GLY A 245 1.93 23.43 12.45
N LEU A 246 1.97 22.63 11.37
CA LEU A 246 2.12 21.18 11.45
C LEU A 246 3.49 20.81 12.04
N LYS A 247 4.57 21.45 11.58
CA LYS A 247 5.92 21.20 12.11
C LYS A 247 6.02 21.53 13.58
N GLU A 248 5.52 22.68 14.00
CA GLU A 248 5.47 23.10 15.41
C GLU A 248 4.69 22.08 16.26
N LEU A 249 3.52 21.64 15.79
CA LEU A 249 2.70 20.64 16.46
C LEU A 249 3.43 19.30 16.66
N LEU A 250 4.26 18.92 15.69
CA LEU A 250 5.05 17.68 15.71
C LEU A 250 6.43 17.85 16.39
N GLY A 251 6.76 19.06 16.86
CA GLY A 251 8.03 19.35 17.55
C GLY A 251 9.23 19.57 16.62
N TYR A 252 8.99 19.88 15.35
CA TYR A 252 10.02 20.23 14.38
C TYR A 252 10.19 21.74 14.24
N ASP A 253 11.37 22.17 13.78
CA ASP A 253 11.64 23.56 13.43
C ASP A 253 10.78 23.95 12.18
N PRO A 254 9.90 24.96 12.27
CA PRO A 254 9.07 25.40 11.16
C PRO A 254 9.88 25.90 9.95
N GLU A 255 11.07 26.44 10.17
CA GLU A 255 11.95 26.97 9.12
C GLU A 255 12.83 25.89 8.46
N GLU A 256 13.06 24.77 9.12
CA GLU A 256 13.87 23.68 8.56
C GLU A 256 13.05 22.88 7.56
N SER A 257 13.62 22.61 6.38
CA SER A 257 12.99 21.78 5.35
C SER A 257 13.78 20.50 5.11
N PHE A 258 13.06 19.40 4.84
CA PHE A 258 13.63 18.10 4.56
C PHE A 258 14.48 17.53 5.71
N HIS A 259 14.11 17.84 6.95
CA HIS A 259 14.69 17.19 8.11
C HIS A 259 14.46 15.68 8.05
N VAL A 260 15.51 14.91 8.34
CA VAL A 260 15.43 13.45 8.42
C VAL A 260 16.08 13.03 9.75
N ASP A 261 15.27 12.51 10.65
CA ASP A 261 15.76 11.93 11.88
C ASP A 261 16.61 10.68 11.60
N GLU A 262 17.86 10.70 12.06
CA GLU A 262 18.82 9.62 11.78
C GLU A 262 18.45 8.30 12.46
N GLU A 263 17.85 8.33 13.64
CA GLU A 263 17.41 7.13 14.35
C GLU A 263 16.21 6.51 13.64
N ALA A 264 15.25 7.33 13.21
CA ALA A 264 14.12 6.89 12.42
C ALA A 264 14.56 6.27 11.07
N LEU A 265 15.53 6.92 10.40
CA LEU A 265 16.10 6.40 9.16
C LEU A 265 16.82 5.06 9.38
N ALA A 266 17.65 4.95 10.40
CA ALA A 266 18.36 3.72 10.75
C ALA A 266 17.39 2.60 11.10
N HIS A 267 16.32 2.91 11.85
CA HIS A 267 15.27 1.95 12.16
C HIS A 267 14.55 1.47 10.89
N ALA A 268 14.19 2.38 10.00
CA ALA A 268 13.52 2.06 8.75
C ALA A 268 14.37 1.16 7.83
N ARG A 269 15.70 1.40 7.80
CA ARG A 269 16.68 0.62 7.00
C ARG A 269 16.80 -0.84 7.42
N LYS A 270 16.39 -1.23 8.63
CA LYS A 270 16.35 -2.64 9.07
C LYS A 270 15.45 -3.53 8.20
N VAL A 271 14.59 -2.96 7.37
CA VAL A 271 13.85 -3.74 6.37
C VAL A 271 14.77 -4.45 5.38
N ALA A 272 15.92 -3.87 5.06
CA ALA A 272 16.90 -4.48 4.17
C ALA A 272 17.50 -5.78 4.76
N GLU A 273 17.75 -5.79 6.06
CA GLU A 273 18.28 -6.98 6.77
C GLU A 273 17.23 -8.11 6.74
N ARG A 274 15.99 -7.81 7.08
CA ARG A 274 14.88 -8.79 7.01
C ARG A 274 14.63 -9.29 5.58
N GLY A 275 14.76 -8.40 4.61
CA GLY A 275 14.64 -8.74 3.20
C GLY A 275 15.74 -9.71 2.73
N LEU A 276 16.97 -9.53 3.21
CA LEU A 276 18.08 -10.44 2.91
C LEU A 276 17.88 -11.83 3.53
N GLU A 277 17.34 -11.90 4.75
CA GLU A 277 17.03 -13.18 5.40
C GLU A 277 15.91 -13.91 4.63
N ALA A 278 14.82 -13.24 4.33
CA ALA A 278 13.71 -13.80 3.54
C ALA A 278 14.18 -14.25 2.14
N HIS A 279 15.11 -13.51 1.51
CA HIS A 279 15.67 -13.89 0.22
C HIS A 279 16.51 -15.18 0.32
N LYS A 280 17.33 -15.35 1.38
CA LYS A 280 18.10 -16.58 1.59
C LYS A 280 17.19 -17.80 1.79
N GLU A 281 16.14 -17.66 2.61
CA GLU A 281 15.16 -18.73 2.81
C GLU A 281 14.45 -19.10 1.49
N TRP A 282 14.14 -18.09 0.68
CA TRP A 282 13.56 -18.30 -0.64
C TRP A 282 14.54 -19.01 -1.58
N ASP A 283 15.81 -18.61 -1.61
CA ASP A 283 16.86 -19.26 -2.41
C ASP A 283 17.00 -20.74 -2.08
N GLU A 284 16.89 -21.09 -0.81
CA GLU A 284 16.92 -22.50 -0.37
C GLU A 284 15.73 -23.28 -0.95
N LYS A 285 14.51 -22.74 -0.85
CA LYS A 285 13.29 -23.34 -1.40
C LYS A 285 13.38 -23.43 -2.94
N TYR A 286 13.79 -22.36 -3.60
CA TYR A 286 13.93 -22.32 -5.05
C TYR A 286 14.98 -23.32 -5.56
N ASN A 287 16.13 -23.41 -4.92
CA ASN A 287 17.16 -24.36 -5.28
C ASN A 287 16.74 -25.81 -5.03
N ALA A 288 15.97 -26.08 -3.98
CA ALA A 288 15.39 -27.40 -3.72
C ALA A 288 14.39 -27.78 -4.81
N TRP A 289 13.46 -26.87 -5.13
CA TRP A 289 12.50 -27.05 -6.22
C TRP A 289 13.21 -27.29 -7.57
N ARG A 290 14.21 -26.46 -7.93
CA ARG A 290 14.97 -26.57 -9.17
C ARG A 290 15.73 -27.88 -9.32
N LYS A 291 16.15 -28.50 -8.22
CA LYS A 291 16.83 -29.80 -8.24
C LYS A 291 15.86 -30.97 -8.42
N ALA A 292 14.61 -30.77 -8.03
CA ALA A 292 13.57 -31.80 -8.08
C ALA A 292 12.83 -31.82 -9.44
N ASN A 293 12.86 -30.71 -10.17
CA ASN A 293 12.21 -30.50 -11.46
C ASN A 293 13.21 -30.10 -12.55
#